data_730de1772159a41ccd16e8216e6d3bc5
#
_entry.id   730de1772159a41ccd16e8216e6d3bc5
#
_cell.length_a   1.000
_cell.length_b   1.000
_cell.length_c   1.000
_cell.angle_alpha   90.00
_cell.angle_beta   90.00
_cell.angle_gamma   90.00
#
_symmetry.space_group_name_H-M   'P 1'
#
loop_
_entity.id
_entity.type
_entity.pdbx_description
1 polymer ?
#
loop_
_entity_poly.entity_id
_entity_poly.type
_entity_poly.pdbx_seq_one_letter_code
_entity_poly.pdbx_strand_id
1 'polypeptide(L)'
;MALSSHIDSYYTATAIGIPDCPALAGEVEADICIVGAGYTGLSAALNLAERGYSVAVLEAERIGWGASGRNGGQIGTGYSPGMAKIEDWVGRDDARKLWDLAEEAKSIIRERVQRHGISCDLKPGYFHGAAKARDLEHLRDEVEHLSTRYGYRDARLIEPAEVGQYVSTSAYHGGLFDAGVGHLHPLNYCLGLARAAIDTGARIYENSSVVTIEKGSRPVARTAQGSVRAHFLVLAGNAYLGELVPSIRRKVMPVGTYMAATAPMGEDRARSLIPSDAAVTDTKFVLDYYRLSADHRLLFGGRVSYTTLPPPNLKAAMRRSMRAVLPQTDDLDLEYIWGGNVAITVERTPHLGRLDGTDNIYFAHGFSGMGVALTGIAGKVIAEAIAGTAERFDVFTRLPHTSFFGGKLLRTPTLALAMLWFRLRDWL
;
A
#
# COMPACT_ATOMS: atom_id res chain seq x y z
N MET A 1 -25.77 -9.99 -13.13
CA MET A 1 -25.09 -9.77 -11.85
C MET A 1 -25.26 -8.31 -11.47
N ALA A 2 -25.50 -8.00 -10.18
CA ALA A 2 -25.48 -6.61 -9.74
C ALA A 2 -24.05 -6.07 -9.92
N LEU A 3 -23.91 -4.83 -10.41
CA LEU A 3 -22.61 -4.17 -10.53
C LEU A 3 -22.03 -3.99 -9.13
N SER A 4 -20.72 -4.23 -8.96
CA SER A 4 -20.06 -4.03 -7.68
C SER A 4 -20.01 -2.54 -7.33
N SER A 5 -20.08 -2.24 -6.05
CA SER A 5 -19.89 -0.91 -5.52
C SER A 5 -18.62 -0.88 -4.64
N HIS A 6 -18.05 0.28 -4.43
CA HIS A 6 -17.07 0.45 -3.35
C HIS A 6 -17.72 0.15 -2.00
N ILE A 7 -16.90 -0.24 -1.02
CA ILE A 7 -17.37 -0.37 0.35
C ILE A 7 -17.75 1.00 0.92
N ASP A 8 -18.65 0.99 1.88
CA ASP A 8 -18.96 2.19 2.66
C ASP A 8 -17.72 2.62 3.47
N SER A 9 -17.18 3.80 3.15
CA SER A 9 -15.99 4.36 3.78
C SER A 9 -15.94 5.88 3.59
N TYR A 10 -15.20 6.56 4.44
CA TYR A 10 -14.90 7.98 4.25
C TYR A 10 -14.33 8.27 2.84
N TYR A 11 -13.45 7.40 2.36
CA TYR A 11 -12.84 7.60 1.04
C TYR A 11 -13.83 7.48 -0.11
N THR A 12 -14.80 6.60 0.01
CA THR A 12 -15.87 6.47 -1.01
C THR A 12 -16.82 7.64 -0.97
N ALA A 13 -17.19 8.10 0.25
CA ALA A 13 -18.07 9.24 0.44
C ALA A 13 -17.46 10.57 -0.07
N THR A 14 -16.14 10.65 -0.13
CA THR A 14 -15.39 11.86 -0.58
C THR A 14 -14.60 11.64 -1.88
N ALA A 15 -14.93 10.58 -2.63
CA ALA A 15 -14.29 10.28 -3.91
C ALA A 15 -14.63 11.33 -4.98
N ILE A 16 -13.62 11.71 -5.76
CA ILE A 16 -13.73 12.73 -6.81
C ILE A 16 -13.46 12.13 -8.18
N GLY A 17 -14.35 12.37 -9.13
CA GLY A 17 -14.14 12.08 -10.55
C GLY A 17 -13.91 10.58 -10.81
N ILE A 18 -14.85 9.75 -10.37
CA ILE A 18 -14.83 8.31 -10.65
C ILE A 18 -15.02 8.10 -12.16
N PRO A 19 -14.05 7.48 -12.86
CA PRO A 19 -14.23 7.16 -14.28
C PRO A 19 -15.38 6.18 -14.49
N ASP A 20 -16.09 6.34 -15.60
CA ASP A 20 -17.07 5.33 -16.05
C ASP A 20 -16.35 4.33 -16.97
N CYS A 21 -16.14 3.13 -16.46
CA CYS A 21 -15.43 2.06 -17.17
C CYS A 21 -16.37 0.89 -17.42
N PRO A 22 -16.53 0.47 -18.69
CA PRO A 22 -17.41 -0.65 -19.03
C PRO A 22 -16.88 -1.97 -18.50
N ALA A 23 -17.75 -2.98 -18.37
CA ALA A 23 -17.31 -4.35 -18.22
C ALA A 23 -16.76 -4.89 -19.56
N LEU A 24 -15.77 -5.80 -19.48
CA LEU A 24 -15.25 -6.46 -20.67
C LEU A 24 -16.33 -7.34 -21.30
N ALA A 25 -16.59 -7.12 -22.59
CA ALA A 25 -17.48 -7.96 -23.40
C ALA A 25 -16.74 -8.40 -24.67
N GLY A 26 -16.81 -9.71 -24.98
CA GLY A 26 -16.18 -10.29 -26.17
C GLY A 26 -14.65 -10.42 -26.06
N GLU A 27 -14.01 -10.56 -27.21
CA GLU A 27 -12.56 -10.72 -27.30
C GLU A 27 -11.87 -9.40 -27.62
N VAL A 28 -10.79 -9.09 -26.88
CA VAL A 28 -9.98 -7.88 -27.05
C VAL A 28 -8.54 -8.29 -27.26
N GLU A 29 -7.86 -7.63 -28.20
CA GLU A 29 -6.41 -7.68 -28.35
C GLU A 29 -5.75 -6.42 -27.83
N ALA A 30 -4.57 -6.60 -27.20
CA ALA A 30 -3.71 -5.53 -26.73
C ALA A 30 -2.23 -5.99 -26.75
N ASP A 31 -1.29 -5.06 -26.65
CA ASP A 31 0.10 -5.42 -26.40
C ASP A 31 0.27 -5.92 -24.96
N ILE A 32 -0.42 -5.27 -24.03
CA ILE A 32 -0.33 -5.54 -22.60
C ILE A 32 -1.72 -5.76 -22.02
N CYS A 33 -1.89 -6.85 -21.26
CA CYS A 33 -3.04 -7.04 -20.38
C CYS A 33 -2.58 -6.93 -18.93
N ILE A 34 -3.29 -6.13 -18.11
CA ILE A 34 -3.00 -5.93 -16.69
C ILE A 34 -4.19 -6.43 -15.88
N VAL A 35 -3.94 -7.26 -14.87
CA VAL A 35 -4.95 -7.78 -13.94
C VAL A 35 -4.87 -7.02 -12.63
N GLY A 36 -5.87 -6.19 -12.36
CA GLY A 36 -6.01 -5.33 -11.18
C GLY A 36 -5.78 -3.85 -11.47
N ALA A 37 -6.77 -3.01 -11.18
CA ALA A 37 -6.73 -1.55 -11.27
C ALA A 37 -6.46 -0.88 -9.91
N GLY A 38 -5.51 -1.43 -9.14
CA GLY A 38 -4.90 -0.75 -7.99
C GLY A 38 -3.70 0.09 -8.41
N TYR A 39 -2.99 0.68 -7.46
CA TYR A 39 -1.81 1.53 -7.73
C TYR A 39 -0.78 0.88 -8.64
N THR A 40 -0.43 -0.39 -8.41
CA THR A 40 0.58 -1.10 -9.21
C THR A 40 0.14 -1.22 -10.67
N GLY A 41 -1.09 -1.72 -10.89
CA GLY A 41 -1.61 -1.92 -12.23
C GLY A 41 -1.78 -0.61 -12.99
N LEU A 42 -2.30 0.43 -12.34
CA LEU A 42 -2.47 1.75 -12.93
C LEU A 42 -1.12 2.43 -13.21
N SER A 43 -0.13 2.24 -12.32
CA SER A 43 1.22 2.72 -12.57
C SER A 43 1.86 2.03 -13.78
N ALA A 44 1.71 0.72 -13.91
CA ALA A 44 2.19 -0.02 -15.08
C ALA A 44 1.44 0.43 -16.36
N ALA A 45 0.11 0.57 -16.27
CA ALA A 45 -0.73 0.99 -17.39
C ALA A 45 -0.32 2.38 -17.93
N LEU A 46 -0.17 3.36 -17.03
CA LEU A 46 0.24 4.71 -17.40
C LEU A 46 1.63 4.72 -18.07
N ASN A 47 2.63 4.07 -17.43
CA ASN A 47 3.99 4.03 -17.98
C ASN A 47 4.09 3.29 -19.33
N LEU A 48 3.28 2.26 -19.55
CA LEU A 48 3.26 1.52 -20.82
C LEU A 48 2.50 2.29 -21.91
N ALA A 49 1.36 2.91 -21.58
CA ALA A 49 0.61 3.74 -22.50
C ALA A 49 1.42 4.96 -22.96
N GLU A 50 2.17 5.63 -22.04
CA GLU A 50 3.09 6.72 -22.37
C GLU A 50 4.22 6.29 -23.32
N ARG A 51 4.55 4.99 -23.39
CA ARG A 51 5.50 4.39 -24.34
C ARG A 51 4.87 3.95 -25.66
N GLY A 52 3.55 4.17 -25.82
CA GLY A 52 2.81 3.84 -27.04
C GLY A 52 2.29 2.42 -27.12
N TYR A 53 2.37 1.62 -26.05
CA TYR A 53 1.74 0.29 -26.01
C TYR A 53 0.23 0.40 -25.90
N SER A 54 -0.50 -0.47 -26.58
CA SER A 54 -1.93 -0.67 -26.33
C SER A 54 -2.11 -1.47 -25.06
N VAL A 55 -2.81 -0.87 -24.05
CA VAL A 55 -2.97 -1.44 -22.72
C VAL A 55 -4.45 -1.71 -22.42
N ALA A 56 -4.75 -2.93 -21.95
CA ALA A 56 -6.04 -3.31 -21.40
C ALA A 56 -5.90 -3.70 -19.93
N VAL A 57 -6.64 -3.03 -19.04
CA VAL A 57 -6.65 -3.30 -17.60
C VAL A 57 -7.97 -3.98 -17.23
N LEU A 58 -7.91 -5.12 -16.54
CA LEU A 58 -9.05 -5.88 -16.05
C LEU A 58 -9.15 -5.76 -14.53
N GLU A 59 -10.20 -5.13 -14.04
CA GLU A 59 -10.50 -4.98 -12.63
C GLU A 59 -11.72 -5.83 -12.26
N ALA A 60 -11.58 -6.62 -11.21
CA ALA A 60 -12.65 -7.52 -10.77
C ALA A 60 -13.88 -6.77 -10.26
N GLU A 61 -13.67 -5.65 -9.61
CA GLU A 61 -14.68 -4.84 -8.95
C GLU A 61 -14.68 -3.42 -9.55
N ARG A 62 -14.26 -2.43 -8.75
CA ARG A 62 -14.12 -1.02 -9.15
C ARG A 62 -12.65 -0.59 -9.03
N ILE A 63 -12.24 0.41 -9.77
CA ILE A 63 -10.89 0.99 -9.68
C ILE A 63 -10.54 1.32 -8.22
N GLY A 64 -9.42 0.76 -7.71
CA GLY A 64 -8.99 0.99 -6.33
C GLY A 64 -9.83 0.28 -5.26
N TRP A 65 -10.72 -0.65 -5.61
CA TRP A 65 -11.57 -1.37 -4.66
C TRP A 65 -10.77 -2.13 -3.60
N GLY A 66 -9.60 -2.64 -3.94
CA GLY A 66 -8.70 -3.36 -3.03
C GLY A 66 -7.99 -2.44 -2.04
N ALA A 67 -6.77 -2.83 -1.65
CA ALA A 67 -5.95 -2.09 -0.68
C ALA A 67 -5.67 -0.63 -1.08
N SER A 68 -5.64 -0.32 -2.37
CA SER A 68 -5.34 1.02 -2.89
C SER A 68 -6.36 2.08 -2.49
N GLY A 69 -7.64 1.72 -2.33
CA GLY A 69 -8.69 2.66 -1.91
C GLY A 69 -9.10 2.54 -0.44
N ARG A 70 -8.39 1.74 0.38
CA ARG A 70 -8.81 1.44 1.76
C ARG A 70 -7.74 1.69 2.82
N ASN A 71 -6.51 2.02 2.41
CA ASN A 71 -5.35 2.18 3.28
C ASN A 71 -5.34 3.51 4.06
N GLY A 72 -4.37 3.72 4.95
CA GLY A 72 -4.23 4.94 5.73
C GLY A 72 -3.80 6.19 4.94
N GLY A 73 -3.40 6.03 3.69
CA GLY A 73 -2.90 7.12 2.85
C GLY A 73 -1.47 7.56 3.19
N GLN A 74 -0.76 6.85 4.03
CA GLN A 74 0.58 7.21 4.49
C GLN A 74 1.64 6.76 3.48
N ILE A 75 2.58 7.66 3.17
CA ILE A 75 3.73 7.45 2.31
C ILE A 75 4.92 7.21 3.23
N GLY A 76 5.53 6.03 3.16
CA GLY A 76 6.68 5.69 4.00
C GLY A 76 8.00 5.75 3.22
N THR A 77 9.12 5.86 3.93
CA THR A 77 10.49 5.82 3.40
C THR A 77 11.03 4.39 3.41
N GLY A 78 11.71 3.98 2.36
CA GLY A 78 12.40 2.69 2.28
C GLY A 78 11.46 1.48 2.24
N TYR A 79 11.83 0.43 2.97
CA TYR A 79 11.15 -0.87 3.01
C TYR A 79 10.79 -1.28 4.44
N SER A 80 9.72 -2.06 4.60
CA SER A 80 9.21 -2.45 5.93
C SER A 80 10.24 -3.11 6.87
N PRO A 81 11.22 -3.95 6.42
CA PRO A 81 12.23 -4.52 7.32
C PRO A 81 13.37 -3.55 7.70
N GLY A 82 13.40 -2.34 7.12
CA GLY A 82 14.52 -1.39 7.26
C GLY A 82 15.71 -1.70 6.35
N MET A 83 16.52 -0.66 6.05
CA MET A 83 17.61 -0.78 5.07
C MET A 83 18.78 -1.64 5.56
N ALA A 84 19.07 -1.65 6.85
CA ALA A 84 20.11 -2.51 7.42
C ALA A 84 19.83 -4.00 7.13
N LYS A 85 18.56 -4.41 7.27
CA LYS A 85 18.16 -5.79 6.96
C LYS A 85 18.20 -6.11 5.46
N ILE A 86 17.89 -5.13 4.61
CA ILE A 86 18.04 -5.26 3.16
C ILE A 86 19.53 -5.46 2.80
N GLU A 87 20.45 -4.69 3.41
CA GLU A 87 21.90 -4.86 3.22
C GLU A 87 22.38 -6.27 3.58
N ASP A 88 21.87 -6.84 4.68
CA ASP A 88 22.19 -8.23 5.10
C ASP A 88 21.79 -9.26 4.02
N TRP A 89 20.70 -9.05 3.30
CA TRP A 89 20.18 -10.03 2.34
C TRP A 89 20.80 -9.91 0.96
N VAL A 90 21.03 -8.69 0.46
CA VAL A 90 21.43 -8.47 -0.94
C VAL A 90 22.79 -7.79 -1.09
N GLY A 91 23.46 -7.44 0.01
CA GLY A 91 24.70 -6.69 0.01
C GLY A 91 24.50 -5.20 -0.25
N ARG A 92 25.57 -4.42 -0.06
CA ARG A 92 25.53 -2.95 -0.07
C ARG A 92 25.15 -2.35 -1.41
N ASP A 93 25.67 -2.89 -2.49
CA ASP A 93 25.47 -2.31 -3.83
C ASP A 93 24.02 -2.44 -4.29
N ASP A 94 23.41 -3.61 -4.09
CA ASP A 94 22.00 -3.80 -4.45
C ASP A 94 21.07 -3.13 -3.44
N ALA A 95 21.42 -3.06 -2.16
CA ALA A 95 20.68 -2.28 -1.16
C ALA A 95 20.68 -0.79 -1.52
N ARG A 96 21.80 -0.24 -2.04
CA ARG A 96 21.84 1.14 -2.53
C ARG A 96 20.90 1.36 -3.70
N LYS A 97 20.86 0.46 -4.68
CA LYS A 97 19.91 0.53 -5.79
C LYS A 97 18.47 0.46 -5.32
N LEU A 98 18.16 -0.42 -4.36
CA LEU A 98 16.82 -0.52 -3.77
C LEU A 98 16.44 0.76 -3.03
N TRP A 99 17.37 1.37 -2.29
CA TRP A 99 17.15 2.66 -1.66
C TRP A 99 16.82 3.75 -2.70
N ASP A 100 17.60 3.87 -3.75
CA ASP A 100 17.39 4.86 -4.80
C ASP A 100 16.03 4.66 -5.49
N LEU A 101 15.59 3.41 -5.66
CA LEU A 101 14.24 3.08 -6.14
C LEU A 101 13.13 3.49 -5.16
N ALA A 102 13.36 3.34 -3.85
CA ALA A 102 12.41 3.78 -2.84
C ALA A 102 12.30 5.31 -2.77
N GLU A 103 13.42 6.04 -2.96
CA GLU A 103 13.41 7.50 -3.06
C GLU A 103 12.68 7.99 -4.32
N GLU A 104 12.94 7.35 -5.45
CA GLU A 104 12.21 7.63 -6.70
C GLU A 104 10.71 7.34 -6.57
N ALA A 105 10.32 6.32 -5.79
CA ALA A 105 8.92 6.01 -5.54
C ALA A 105 8.15 7.19 -4.91
N LYS A 106 8.78 7.93 -4.00
CA LYS A 106 8.22 9.14 -3.39
C LYS A 106 8.10 10.28 -4.40
N SER A 107 9.12 10.46 -5.23
CA SER A 107 9.14 11.48 -6.29
C SER A 107 8.06 11.22 -7.34
N ILE A 108 7.85 9.98 -7.74
CA ILE A 108 6.78 9.56 -8.67
C ILE A 108 5.40 10.01 -8.20
N ILE A 109 5.10 9.92 -6.90
CA ILE A 109 3.79 10.36 -6.37
C ILE A 109 3.63 11.86 -6.60
N ARG A 110 4.63 12.68 -6.20
CA ARG A 110 4.58 14.14 -6.34
C ARG A 110 4.48 14.58 -7.80
N GLU A 111 5.30 13.99 -8.66
CA GLU A 111 5.32 14.26 -10.10
C GLU A 111 3.97 13.95 -10.74
N ARG A 112 3.37 12.80 -10.42
CA ARG A 112 2.06 12.41 -10.96
C ARG A 112 0.94 13.29 -10.47
N VAL A 113 0.94 13.63 -9.17
CA VAL A 113 -0.04 14.57 -8.60
C VAL A 113 0.03 15.90 -9.31
N GLN A 114 1.22 16.45 -9.51
CA GLN A 114 1.42 17.73 -10.20
C GLN A 114 1.10 17.62 -11.69
N ARG A 115 1.67 16.65 -12.40
CA ARG A 115 1.56 16.51 -13.87
C ARG A 115 0.14 16.26 -14.34
N HIS A 116 -0.62 15.46 -13.60
CA HIS A 116 -1.99 15.07 -13.96
C HIS A 116 -3.06 15.78 -13.15
N GLY A 117 -2.70 16.78 -12.33
CA GLY A 117 -3.65 17.56 -11.54
C GLY A 117 -4.49 16.70 -10.59
N ILE A 118 -3.88 15.70 -9.93
CA ILE A 118 -4.61 14.75 -9.08
C ILE A 118 -4.98 15.41 -7.75
N SER A 119 -6.27 15.65 -7.53
CA SER A 119 -6.80 16.18 -6.27
C SER A 119 -6.89 15.06 -5.23
N CYS A 120 -5.83 14.85 -4.46
CA CYS A 120 -5.75 13.78 -3.47
C CYS A 120 -5.27 14.25 -2.08
N ASP A 121 -5.38 15.53 -1.76
CA ASP A 121 -5.01 16.08 -0.45
C ASP A 121 -3.60 15.61 -0.02
N LEU A 122 -2.62 15.74 -0.91
CA LEU A 122 -1.23 15.37 -0.64
C LEU A 122 -0.61 16.37 0.33
N LYS A 123 -0.19 15.89 1.50
CA LYS A 123 0.44 16.70 2.56
C LYS A 123 1.78 16.09 2.99
N PRO A 124 2.76 16.93 3.35
CA PRO A 124 4.07 16.48 3.81
C PRO A 124 4.04 16.06 5.27
N GLY A 125 5.08 15.32 5.67
CA GLY A 125 5.38 14.99 7.04
C GLY A 125 4.84 13.63 7.50
N TYR A 126 5.72 12.92 8.20
CA TYR A 126 5.42 11.63 8.82
C TYR A 126 6.14 11.53 10.17
N PHE A 127 5.40 11.25 11.22
CA PHE A 127 5.93 11.08 12.57
C PHE A 127 5.80 9.62 12.99
N HIS A 128 6.93 8.98 13.32
CA HIS A 128 7.01 7.62 13.82
C HIS A 128 7.31 7.67 15.33
N GLY A 129 6.27 7.51 16.14
CA GLY A 129 6.35 7.64 17.60
C GLY A 129 6.90 6.39 18.28
N ALA A 130 7.88 6.55 19.15
CA ALA A 130 8.44 5.50 19.98
C ALA A 130 7.44 5.13 21.10
N ALA A 131 6.78 3.97 21.00
CA ALA A 131 5.81 3.50 21.99
C ALA A 131 6.46 3.10 23.33
N LYS A 132 7.75 2.78 23.32
CA LYS A 132 8.57 2.49 24.50
C LYS A 132 9.87 3.27 24.45
N ALA A 133 10.45 3.58 25.61
CA ALA A 133 11.74 4.32 25.67
C ALA A 133 12.86 3.61 24.88
N ARG A 134 12.91 2.28 24.93
CA ARG A 134 13.89 1.49 24.15
C ARG A 134 13.72 1.61 22.63
N ASP A 135 12.52 1.90 22.15
CA ASP A 135 12.25 2.03 20.71
C ASP A 135 12.85 3.34 20.17
N LEU A 136 13.03 4.36 21.03
CA LEU A 136 13.67 5.61 20.64
C LEU A 136 15.13 5.41 20.23
N GLU A 137 15.86 4.51 20.91
CA GLU A 137 17.23 4.17 20.52
C GLU A 137 17.28 3.48 19.15
N HIS A 138 16.32 2.58 18.86
CA HIS A 138 16.21 1.97 17.52
C HIS A 138 15.93 3.01 16.44
N LEU A 139 15.08 4.00 16.72
CA LEU A 139 14.81 5.08 15.77
C LEU A 139 16.05 6.00 15.61
N ARG A 140 16.85 6.19 16.66
CA ARG A 140 18.13 6.92 16.60
C ARG A 140 19.11 6.22 15.67
N ASP A 141 19.29 4.91 15.87
CA ASP A 141 20.15 4.07 15.02
C ASP A 141 19.68 4.10 13.56
N GLU A 142 18.36 4.09 13.32
CA GLU A 142 17.79 4.17 11.98
C GLU A 142 18.11 5.52 11.31
N VAL A 143 17.90 6.65 12.00
CA VAL A 143 18.23 7.99 11.48
C VAL A 143 19.73 8.10 11.16
N GLU A 144 20.60 7.62 12.06
CA GLU A 144 22.04 7.62 11.85
C GLU A 144 22.42 6.75 10.65
N HIS A 145 21.87 5.54 10.56
CA HIS A 145 22.11 4.63 9.44
C HIS A 145 21.70 5.24 8.10
N LEU A 146 20.48 5.77 8.00
CA LEU A 146 19.99 6.42 6.78
C LEU A 146 20.83 7.63 6.39
N SER A 147 21.23 8.45 7.38
CA SER A 147 22.04 9.63 7.16
C SER A 147 23.45 9.29 6.68
N THR A 148 24.13 8.33 7.34
CA THR A 148 25.55 8.01 7.08
C THR A 148 25.71 7.12 5.85
N ARG A 149 24.80 6.15 5.64
CA ARG A 149 24.91 5.17 4.56
C ARG A 149 24.29 5.65 3.26
N TYR A 150 23.15 6.34 3.35
CA TYR A 150 22.33 6.72 2.19
C TYR A 150 22.33 8.22 1.93
N GLY A 151 22.90 9.03 2.85
CA GLY A 151 22.91 10.48 2.74
C GLY A 151 21.53 11.11 2.94
N TYR A 152 20.58 10.37 3.53
CA TYR A 152 19.22 10.85 3.75
C TYR A 152 19.17 11.87 4.89
N ARG A 153 18.64 13.06 4.64
CA ARG A 153 18.63 14.20 5.57
C ARG A 153 17.24 14.67 5.98
N ASP A 154 16.19 14.12 5.37
CA ASP A 154 14.82 14.52 5.66
C ASP A 154 14.25 13.88 6.94
N ALA A 155 14.90 12.81 7.44
CA ALA A 155 14.57 12.18 8.70
C ALA A 155 15.39 12.77 9.86
N ARG A 156 14.73 13.10 10.97
CA ARG A 156 15.39 13.53 12.20
C ARG A 156 14.77 12.88 13.43
N LEU A 157 15.59 12.66 14.45
CA LEU A 157 15.11 12.20 15.75
C LEU A 157 14.37 13.33 16.47
N ILE A 158 13.30 12.96 17.16
CA ILE A 158 12.47 13.85 17.98
C ILE A 158 12.59 13.40 19.42
N GLU A 159 13.13 14.27 20.26
CA GLU A 159 13.27 13.99 21.67
C GLU A 159 11.90 14.09 22.41
N PRO A 160 11.73 13.47 23.59
CA PRO A 160 10.46 13.43 24.31
C PRO A 160 9.79 14.80 24.52
N ALA A 161 10.57 15.84 24.80
CA ALA A 161 10.07 17.19 25.00
C ALA A 161 9.50 17.86 23.74
N GLU A 162 9.86 17.36 22.55
CA GLU A 162 9.44 17.93 21.28
C GLU A 162 8.16 17.26 20.71
N VAL A 163 7.75 16.07 21.23
CA VAL A 163 6.62 15.27 20.70
C VAL A 163 5.36 16.11 20.52
N GLY A 164 5.06 17.00 21.49
CA GLY A 164 3.88 17.87 21.46
C GLY A 164 3.80 18.82 20.26
N GLN A 165 4.92 19.09 19.58
CA GLN A 165 4.93 19.90 18.34
C GLN A 165 4.37 19.11 17.13
N TYR A 166 4.38 17.77 17.19
CA TYR A 166 3.93 16.89 16.13
C TYR A 166 2.57 16.29 16.43
N VAL A 167 2.39 15.78 17.65
CA VAL A 167 1.14 15.14 18.09
C VAL A 167 0.94 15.35 19.58
N SER A 168 -0.25 15.77 19.98
CA SER A 168 -0.61 16.06 21.37
C SER A 168 -0.96 14.79 22.15
N THR A 169 0.06 14.01 22.50
CA THR A 169 -0.09 12.73 23.22
C THR A 169 1.02 12.51 24.23
N SER A 170 0.74 11.77 25.28
CA SER A 170 1.71 11.23 26.23
C SER A 170 2.10 9.76 25.92
N ALA A 171 1.57 9.19 24.85
CA ALA A 171 1.79 7.77 24.51
C ALA A 171 3.16 7.47 23.92
N TYR A 172 3.95 8.51 23.56
CA TYR A 172 5.24 8.35 22.89
C TYR A 172 6.40 8.94 23.71
N HIS A 173 7.49 8.21 23.73
CA HIS A 173 8.76 8.55 24.39
C HIS A 173 9.74 9.32 23.52
N GLY A 174 9.28 9.94 22.45
CA GLY A 174 10.03 10.56 21.37
C GLY A 174 9.62 9.97 20.04
N GLY A 175 10.43 10.11 18.99
CA GLY A 175 10.11 9.56 17.68
C GLY A 175 11.11 9.94 16.60
N LEU A 176 10.74 9.61 15.37
CA LEU A 176 11.40 10.05 14.15
C LEU A 176 10.40 10.89 13.34
N PHE A 177 10.82 12.06 12.89
CA PHE A 177 10.05 12.86 11.92
C PHE A 177 10.75 12.83 10.56
N ASP A 178 9.99 12.50 9.52
CA ASP A 178 10.46 12.47 8.14
C ASP A 178 9.70 13.51 7.30
N ALA A 179 10.41 14.54 6.86
CA ALA A 179 9.87 15.60 6.01
C ALA A 179 9.82 15.22 4.52
N GLY A 180 10.59 14.19 4.12
CA GLY A 180 10.69 13.72 2.73
C GLY A 180 9.49 12.91 2.25
N VAL A 181 8.52 12.62 3.13
CA VAL A 181 7.32 11.83 2.87
C VAL A 181 6.06 12.55 3.34
N GLY A 182 4.93 11.87 3.43
CA GLY A 182 3.68 12.49 3.85
C GLY A 182 2.48 11.56 3.78
N HIS A 183 1.33 12.13 3.45
CA HIS A 183 0.09 11.38 3.31
C HIS A 183 -0.84 11.97 2.26
N LEU A 184 -1.83 11.19 1.85
CA LEU A 184 -2.77 11.57 0.81
C LEU A 184 -4.13 10.89 1.00
N HIS A 185 -5.13 11.31 0.21
CA HIS A 185 -6.41 10.61 0.08
C HIS A 185 -6.23 9.45 -0.91
N PRO A 186 -6.19 8.19 -0.43
CA PRO A 186 -5.72 7.06 -1.25
C PRO A 186 -6.64 6.75 -2.44
N LEU A 187 -7.96 6.78 -2.26
CA LEU A 187 -8.87 6.50 -3.37
C LEU A 187 -8.80 7.58 -4.44
N ASN A 188 -8.75 8.86 -4.07
CA ASN A 188 -8.63 9.95 -5.03
C ASN A 188 -7.31 9.90 -5.82
N TYR A 189 -6.20 9.51 -5.17
CA TYR A 189 -4.95 9.27 -5.87
C TYR A 189 -5.09 8.11 -6.89
N CYS A 190 -5.75 7.01 -6.50
CA CYS A 190 -5.99 5.88 -7.38
C CYS A 190 -6.85 6.25 -8.60
N LEU A 191 -7.95 6.96 -8.37
CA LEU A 191 -8.85 7.46 -9.42
C LEU A 191 -8.14 8.45 -10.35
N GLY A 192 -7.28 9.32 -9.80
CA GLY A 192 -6.45 10.22 -10.58
C GLY A 192 -5.47 9.49 -11.50
N LEU A 193 -4.81 8.43 -11.00
CA LEU A 193 -3.96 7.58 -11.83
C LEU A 193 -4.74 6.88 -12.93
N ALA A 194 -5.96 6.42 -12.64
CA ALA A 194 -6.82 5.79 -13.64
C ALA A 194 -7.19 6.77 -14.76
N ARG A 195 -7.60 7.99 -14.42
CA ARG A 195 -7.86 9.04 -15.42
C ARG A 195 -6.64 9.31 -16.28
N ALA A 196 -5.47 9.50 -15.64
CA ALA A 196 -4.22 9.71 -16.38
C ALA A 196 -3.89 8.57 -17.36
N ALA A 197 -4.11 7.31 -16.94
CA ALA A 197 -3.92 6.15 -17.81
C ALA A 197 -4.93 6.12 -18.97
N ILE A 198 -6.21 6.44 -18.72
CA ILE A 198 -7.26 6.52 -19.76
C ILE A 198 -6.94 7.65 -20.74
N ASP A 199 -6.59 8.83 -20.27
CA ASP A 199 -6.24 9.99 -21.10
C ASP A 199 -5.01 9.71 -21.99
N THR A 200 -4.14 8.78 -21.56
CA THR A 200 -2.98 8.31 -22.33
C THR A 200 -3.31 7.14 -23.27
N GLY A 201 -4.58 6.65 -23.27
CA GLY A 201 -5.07 5.63 -24.20
C GLY A 201 -5.20 4.21 -23.60
N ALA A 202 -4.97 4.02 -22.31
CA ALA A 202 -5.25 2.72 -21.68
C ALA A 202 -6.77 2.49 -21.58
N ARG A 203 -7.20 1.25 -21.85
CA ARG A 203 -8.59 0.82 -21.69
C ARG A 203 -8.74 0.09 -20.36
N ILE A 204 -9.63 0.57 -19.50
CA ILE A 204 -9.90 -0.05 -18.20
C ILE A 204 -11.29 -0.68 -18.23
N TYR A 205 -11.40 -1.93 -17.79
CA TYR A 205 -12.64 -2.68 -17.70
C TYR A 205 -12.90 -3.05 -16.24
N GLU A 206 -13.93 -2.46 -15.63
CA GLU A 206 -14.42 -2.79 -14.30
C GLU A 206 -15.37 -3.99 -14.34
N ASN A 207 -15.69 -4.60 -13.21
CA ASN A 207 -16.55 -5.78 -13.11
C ASN A 207 -16.12 -6.93 -14.06
N SER A 208 -14.81 -7.06 -14.26
CA SER A 208 -14.17 -7.92 -15.25
C SER A 208 -13.18 -8.87 -14.57
N SER A 209 -13.67 -9.63 -13.60
CA SER A 209 -12.87 -10.59 -12.82
C SER A 209 -12.24 -11.65 -13.72
N VAL A 210 -10.90 -11.73 -13.71
CA VAL A 210 -10.16 -12.78 -14.43
C VAL A 210 -10.28 -14.08 -13.67
N VAL A 211 -10.81 -15.10 -14.36
CA VAL A 211 -11.05 -16.45 -13.81
C VAL A 211 -10.00 -17.47 -14.24
N THR A 212 -9.34 -17.24 -15.39
CA THR A 212 -8.30 -18.14 -15.93
C THR A 212 -7.25 -17.36 -16.71
N ILE A 213 -6.01 -17.81 -16.60
CA ILE A 213 -4.88 -17.34 -17.41
C ILE A 213 -4.37 -18.50 -18.24
N GLU A 214 -4.39 -18.35 -19.56
CA GLU A 214 -3.76 -19.27 -20.50
C GLU A 214 -2.35 -18.74 -20.79
N LYS A 215 -1.34 -19.58 -20.53
CA LYS A 215 0.07 -19.27 -20.81
C LYS A 215 0.37 -19.51 -22.30
N GLY A 216 1.41 -18.87 -22.82
CA GLY A 216 1.88 -19.04 -24.19
C GLY A 216 2.62 -17.81 -24.69
N SER A 217 2.99 -17.81 -25.95
CA SER A 217 3.64 -16.65 -26.61
C SER A 217 2.74 -15.41 -26.62
N ARG A 218 1.44 -15.60 -26.62
CA ARG A 218 0.42 -14.55 -26.43
C ARG A 218 -0.57 -15.02 -25.37
N PRO A 219 -0.29 -14.75 -24.07
CA PRO A 219 -1.16 -15.16 -22.98
C PRO A 219 -2.56 -14.58 -23.10
N VAL A 220 -3.56 -15.31 -22.55
CA VAL A 220 -4.95 -14.89 -22.56
C VAL A 220 -5.48 -14.81 -21.14
N ALA A 221 -6.00 -13.65 -20.76
CA ALA A 221 -6.77 -13.47 -19.52
C ALA A 221 -8.27 -13.59 -19.83
N ARG A 222 -8.95 -14.58 -19.22
CA ARG A 222 -10.39 -14.81 -19.43
C ARG A 222 -11.21 -14.31 -18.26
N THR A 223 -12.30 -13.67 -18.58
CA THR A 223 -13.38 -13.31 -17.65
C THR A 223 -14.64 -14.14 -17.97
N ALA A 224 -15.72 -13.94 -17.22
CA ALA A 224 -16.98 -14.61 -17.51
C ALA A 224 -17.66 -14.14 -18.82
N GLN A 225 -17.33 -12.93 -19.32
CA GLN A 225 -18.02 -12.31 -20.45
C GLN A 225 -17.09 -12.00 -21.64
N GLY A 226 -15.80 -12.24 -21.49
CA GLY A 226 -14.83 -11.95 -22.54
C GLY A 226 -13.42 -12.39 -22.22
N SER A 227 -12.49 -12.03 -23.09
CA SER A 227 -11.08 -12.31 -22.88
C SER A 227 -10.19 -11.21 -23.46
N VAL A 228 -8.99 -11.06 -22.90
CA VAL A 228 -7.93 -10.23 -23.46
C VAL A 228 -6.76 -11.11 -23.83
N ARG A 229 -6.36 -11.07 -25.12
CA ARG A 229 -5.16 -11.69 -25.64
C ARG A 229 -4.07 -10.63 -25.75
N ALA A 230 -2.88 -10.87 -25.18
CA ALA A 230 -1.82 -9.89 -25.18
C ALA A 230 -0.44 -10.50 -25.48
N HIS A 231 0.57 -9.66 -25.74
CA HIS A 231 1.97 -10.10 -25.81
C HIS A 231 2.54 -10.28 -24.39
N PHE A 232 2.16 -9.41 -23.47
CA PHE A 232 2.56 -9.46 -22.05
C PHE A 232 1.36 -9.38 -21.12
N LEU A 233 1.49 -10.05 -19.97
CA LEU A 233 0.52 -10.02 -18.89
C LEU A 233 1.17 -9.50 -17.61
N VAL A 234 0.49 -8.59 -16.89
CA VAL A 234 0.93 -8.08 -15.59
C VAL A 234 -0.09 -8.42 -14.53
N LEU A 235 0.33 -9.16 -13.50
CA LEU A 235 -0.51 -9.53 -12.37
C LEU A 235 -0.31 -8.56 -11.22
N ALA A 236 -1.27 -7.67 -11.00
CA ALA A 236 -1.27 -6.61 -10.01
C ALA A 236 -2.41 -6.72 -8.98
N GLY A 237 -3.01 -7.91 -8.83
CA GLY A 237 -4.14 -8.17 -7.92
C GLY A 237 -3.76 -8.23 -6.44
N ASN A 238 -2.49 -8.20 -6.08
CA ASN A 238 -1.96 -8.17 -4.71
C ASN A 238 -2.61 -9.25 -3.82
N ALA A 239 -3.21 -8.88 -2.66
CA ALA A 239 -3.88 -9.80 -1.74
C ALA A 239 -5.12 -10.48 -2.34
N TYR A 240 -5.67 -9.93 -3.42
CA TYR A 240 -6.93 -10.35 -4.05
C TYR A 240 -6.74 -11.23 -5.29
N LEU A 241 -5.49 -11.57 -5.65
CA LEU A 241 -5.20 -12.46 -6.78
C LEU A 241 -5.75 -13.88 -6.57
N GLY A 242 -5.98 -14.29 -5.33
CA GLY A 242 -6.68 -15.52 -4.96
C GLY A 242 -6.01 -16.79 -5.48
N GLU A 243 -6.84 -17.70 -6.01
CA GLU A 243 -6.41 -18.99 -6.55
C GLU A 243 -5.95 -18.89 -8.01
N LEU A 244 -6.02 -17.71 -8.63
CA LEU A 244 -5.67 -17.53 -10.04
C LEU A 244 -4.22 -17.99 -10.34
N VAL A 245 -3.29 -17.76 -9.39
CA VAL A 245 -1.90 -18.19 -9.49
C VAL A 245 -1.42 -18.78 -8.15
N PRO A 246 -1.52 -20.10 -7.95
CA PRO A 246 -1.20 -20.76 -6.69
C PRO A 246 0.27 -20.59 -6.21
N SER A 247 1.23 -20.47 -7.13
CA SER A 247 2.65 -20.24 -6.79
C SER A 247 2.87 -18.90 -6.11
N ILE A 248 2.21 -17.84 -6.60
CA ILE A 248 2.23 -16.51 -6.02
C ILE A 248 1.53 -16.51 -4.66
N ARG A 249 0.33 -17.10 -4.58
CA ARG A 249 -0.47 -17.16 -3.36
C ARG A 249 0.27 -17.74 -2.15
N ARG A 250 1.17 -18.71 -2.35
CA ARG A 250 1.93 -19.31 -1.24
C ARG A 250 2.91 -18.34 -0.58
N LYS A 251 3.32 -17.29 -1.27
CA LYS A 251 4.31 -16.30 -0.81
C LYS A 251 3.68 -15.05 -0.20
N VAL A 252 2.34 -14.94 -0.23
CA VAL A 252 1.60 -13.77 0.25
C VAL A 252 0.51 -14.18 1.23
N MET A 253 0.44 -13.46 2.35
CA MET A 253 -0.61 -13.58 3.35
C MET A 253 -1.53 -12.37 3.29
N PRO A 254 -2.83 -12.52 2.97
CA PRO A 254 -3.82 -11.50 3.23
C PRO A 254 -4.02 -11.29 4.72
N VAL A 255 -3.87 -10.07 5.19
CA VAL A 255 -4.07 -9.68 6.60
C VAL A 255 -5.08 -8.55 6.65
N GLY A 256 -6.20 -8.77 7.33
CA GLY A 256 -7.24 -7.75 7.53
C GLY A 256 -6.75 -6.63 8.44
N THR A 257 -6.87 -5.40 7.98
CA THR A 257 -6.62 -4.17 8.76
C THR A 257 -7.85 -3.26 8.69
N TYR A 258 -8.00 -2.38 9.68
CA TYR A 258 -9.22 -1.60 9.82
C TYR A 258 -8.88 -0.12 10.02
N MET A 259 -9.74 0.72 9.45
CA MET A 259 -9.72 2.17 9.57
C MET A 259 -11.05 2.67 10.14
N ALA A 260 -10.99 3.77 10.85
CA ALA A 260 -12.15 4.54 11.26
C ALA A 260 -11.94 6.02 10.92
N ALA A 261 -13.02 6.74 10.67
CA ALA A 261 -13.05 8.20 10.58
C ALA A 261 -14.03 8.76 11.58
N THR A 262 -13.61 9.78 12.32
CA THR A 262 -14.50 10.51 13.24
C THR A 262 -15.47 11.39 12.44
N ALA A 263 -16.49 11.93 13.11
CA ALA A 263 -17.17 13.12 12.62
C ALA A 263 -16.18 14.28 12.43
N PRO A 264 -16.48 15.27 11.56
CA PRO A 264 -15.65 16.49 11.44
C PRO A 264 -15.60 17.23 12.79
N MET A 265 -14.41 17.70 13.17
CA MET A 265 -14.21 18.33 14.47
C MET A 265 -13.83 19.81 14.38
N GLY A 266 -13.71 20.34 13.17
CA GLY A 266 -13.20 21.70 12.90
C GLY A 266 -11.67 21.77 12.94
N GLU A 267 -11.12 22.83 12.31
CA GLU A 267 -9.69 22.98 12.12
C GLU A 267 -8.93 23.14 13.43
N ASP A 268 -9.39 24.02 14.32
CA ASP A 268 -8.70 24.30 15.59
C ASP A 268 -8.53 23.05 16.43
N ARG A 269 -9.59 22.24 16.54
CA ARG A 269 -9.54 20.99 17.29
C ARG A 269 -8.65 19.94 16.59
N ALA A 270 -8.75 19.82 15.28
CA ALA A 270 -7.91 18.92 14.51
C ALA A 270 -6.43 19.26 14.69
N ARG A 271 -6.08 20.55 14.59
CA ARG A 271 -4.72 21.05 14.81
C ARG A 271 -4.26 20.91 16.26
N SER A 272 -5.17 20.99 17.22
CA SER A 272 -4.81 20.71 18.62
C SER A 272 -4.43 19.25 18.87
N LEU A 273 -4.90 18.30 18.05
CA LEU A 273 -4.52 16.88 18.13
C LEU A 273 -3.22 16.58 17.40
N ILE A 274 -3.07 17.09 16.17
CA ILE A 274 -1.89 16.89 15.32
C ILE A 274 -1.42 18.25 14.80
N PRO A 275 -0.66 19.01 15.61
CA PRO A 275 -0.23 20.37 15.24
C PRO A 275 0.55 20.41 13.92
N SER A 276 1.35 19.40 13.64
CA SER A 276 2.14 19.28 12.42
C SER A 276 1.32 18.98 11.16
N ASP A 277 0.08 18.49 11.29
CA ASP A 277 -0.71 17.87 10.20
C ASP A 277 0.01 16.70 9.49
N ALA A 278 1.03 16.14 10.10
CA ALA A 278 1.73 14.98 9.59
C ALA A 278 0.92 13.69 9.77
N ALA A 279 1.22 12.68 8.97
CA ALA A 279 0.78 11.33 9.29
C ALA A 279 1.55 10.82 10.51
N VAL A 280 0.89 10.08 11.38
CA VAL A 280 1.48 9.51 12.59
C VAL A 280 1.35 8.00 12.58
N THR A 281 2.40 7.30 12.99
CA THR A 281 2.39 5.87 13.30
C THR A 281 3.21 5.61 14.55
N ASP A 282 3.17 4.38 15.09
CA ASP A 282 3.98 4.00 16.24
C ASP A 282 4.83 2.74 15.99
N THR A 283 5.70 2.43 16.95
CA THR A 283 6.62 1.28 16.89
C THR A 283 6.01 -0.02 17.39
N LYS A 284 4.72 -0.06 17.74
CA LYS A 284 4.06 -1.30 18.16
C LYS A 284 4.05 -2.32 17.02
N PHE A 285 4.07 -3.59 17.36
CA PHE A 285 3.94 -4.64 16.37
C PHE A 285 2.59 -4.60 15.62
N VAL A 286 1.49 -4.33 16.32
CA VAL A 286 0.21 -3.97 15.74
C VAL A 286 0.09 -2.46 15.81
N LEU A 287 0.57 -1.80 14.75
CA LEU A 287 0.65 -0.34 14.65
C LEU A 287 -0.70 0.33 14.91
N ASP A 288 -0.67 1.40 15.68
CA ASP A 288 -1.67 2.45 15.58
C ASP A 288 -1.15 3.50 14.59
N TYR A 289 -1.96 3.90 13.62
CA TYR A 289 -1.59 4.91 12.63
C TYR A 289 -2.76 5.83 12.33
N TYR A 290 -2.48 7.11 12.21
CA TYR A 290 -3.55 8.10 12.06
C TYR A 290 -3.05 9.38 11.40
N ARG A 291 -4.00 10.18 10.93
CA ARG A 291 -3.78 11.48 10.30
C ARG A 291 -5.07 12.29 10.27
N LEU A 292 -4.97 13.56 9.92
CA LEU A 292 -6.14 14.38 9.63
C LEU A 292 -6.58 14.22 8.16
N SER A 293 -7.87 14.37 7.91
CA SER A 293 -8.44 14.51 6.58
C SER A 293 -8.57 15.98 6.17
N ALA A 294 -8.89 16.24 4.89
CA ALA A 294 -9.12 17.59 4.37
C ALA A 294 -10.27 18.32 5.06
N ASP A 295 -11.29 17.58 5.52
CA ASP A 295 -12.46 18.10 6.23
C ASP A 295 -12.33 17.97 7.78
N HIS A 296 -11.09 17.91 8.28
CA HIS A 296 -10.74 17.95 9.70
C HIS A 296 -11.35 16.81 10.54
N ARG A 297 -11.28 15.58 10.02
CA ARG A 297 -11.57 14.34 10.76
C ARG A 297 -10.28 13.70 11.20
N LEU A 298 -10.32 12.96 12.31
CA LEU A 298 -9.26 12.01 12.62
C LEU A 298 -9.54 10.69 11.88
N LEU A 299 -8.64 10.32 10.97
CA LEU A 299 -8.60 9.01 10.33
C LEU A 299 -7.66 8.14 11.14
N PHE A 300 -8.18 7.11 11.79
CA PHE A 300 -7.43 6.24 12.70
C PHE A 300 -7.42 4.81 12.17
N GLY A 301 -6.25 4.25 12.00
CA GLY A 301 -6.03 2.87 11.59
C GLY A 301 -5.35 2.06 12.68
N GLY A 302 -5.64 0.79 12.69
CA GLY A 302 -5.07 -0.15 13.65
C GLY A 302 -5.80 -1.47 13.56
N ARG A 303 -5.55 -2.33 14.53
CA ARG A 303 -6.12 -3.66 14.58
C ARG A 303 -5.77 -4.54 13.37
N VAL A 304 -5.54 -5.77 13.65
CA VAL A 304 -5.17 -6.77 12.64
C VAL A 304 -6.04 -8.01 12.85
N SER A 305 -6.57 -8.53 11.76
CA SER A 305 -7.25 -9.82 11.73
C SER A 305 -6.55 -10.75 10.73
N TYR A 306 -6.15 -11.91 11.20
CA TYR A 306 -5.58 -12.99 10.36
C TYR A 306 -6.66 -13.93 9.83
N THR A 307 -7.89 -13.73 10.26
CA THR A 307 -9.07 -14.24 9.60
C THR A 307 -9.60 -13.16 8.68
N THR A 308 -10.20 -13.47 7.57
CA THR A 308 -10.83 -12.49 6.67
C THR A 308 -12.10 -11.87 7.26
N LEU A 309 -12.48 -12.29 8.49
CA LEU A 309 -13.65 -11.79 9.20
C LEU A 309 -13.27 -10.62 10.11
N PRO A 310 -14.12 -9.57 10.19
CA PRO A 310 -13.89 -8.47 11.10
C PRO A 310 -13.97 -8.96 12.55
N PRO A 311 -13.15 -8.39 13.47
CA PRO A 311 -13.26 -8.67 14.90
C PRO A 311 -14.65 -8.31 15.43
N PRO A 312 -15.20 -9.09 16.37
CA PRO A 312 -16.43 -8.69 17.04
C PRO A 312 -16.23 -7.35 17.76
N ASN A 313 -17.26 -6.51 17.75
CA ASN A 313 -17.25 -5.17 18.38
C ASN A 313 -16.12 -4.25 17.86
N LEU A 314 -15.86 -4.26 16.54
CA LEU A 314 -14.80 -3.48 15.90
C LEU A 314 -14.85 -1.99 16.28
N LYS A 315 -16.05 -1.36 16.29
CA LYS A 315 -16.22 0.06 16.67
C LYS A 315 -15.69 0.34 18.08
N ALA A 316 -16.05 -0.48 19.05
CA ALA A 316 -15.58 -0.33 20.44
C ALA A 316 -14.07 -0.61 20.56
N ALA A 317 -13.56 -1.55 19.78
CA ALA A 317 -12.13 -1.85 19.74
C ALA A 317 -11.32 -0.71 19.15
N MET A 318 -11.78 -0.09 18.05
CA MET A 318 -11.14 1.08 17.44
C MET A 318 -11.16 2.29 18.38
N ARG A 319 -12.30 2.60 19.02
CA ARG A 319 -12.38 3.65 20.03
C ARG A 319 -11.39 3.45 21.17
N ARG A 320 -11.25 2.22 21.66
CA ARG A 320 -10.29 1.91 22.74
C ARG A 320 -8.84 2.18 22.32
N SER A 321 -8.44 1.80 21.11
CA SER A 321 -7.10 2.09 20.59
C SER A 321 -6.90 3.60 20.43
N MET A 322 -7.84 4.29 19.80
CA MET A 322 -7.80 5.74 19.61
C MET A 322 -7.67 6.49 20.93
N ARG A 323 -8.50 6.14 21.93
CA ARG A 323 -8.45 6.72 23.28
C ARG A 323 -7.14 6.45 24.00
N ALA A 324 -6.53 5.30 23.81
CA ALA A 324 -5.24 4.97 24.45
C ALA A 324 -4.09 5.86 23.96
N VAL A 325 -4.18 6.35 22.73
CA VAL A 325 -3.18 7.23 22.13
C VAL A 325 -3.58 8.70 22.24
N LEU A 326 -4.86 9.00 22.01
CA LEU A 326 -5.41 10.36 22.00
C LEU A 326 -6.66 10.41 22.92
N PRO A 327 -6.51 10.45 24.25
CA PRO A 327 -7.64 10.41 25.19
C PRO A 327 -8.61 11.58 25.00
N GLN A 328 -8.16 12.71 24.48
CA GLN A 328 -8.98 13.89 24.19
C GLN A 328 -9.97 13.67 23.01
N THR A 329 -10.02 12.49 22.43
CA THR A 329 -10.95 12.12 21.35
C THR A 329 -12.15 11.28 21.84
N ASP A 330 -12.30 11.09 23.14
CA ASP A 330 -13.31 10.16 23.73
C ASP A 330 -14.77 10.54 23.41
N ASP A 331 -15.04 11.83 23.22
CA ASP A 331 -16.34 12.39 22.85
C ASP A 331 -16.63 12.36 21.33
N LEU A 332 -15.63 12.04 20.49
CA LEU A 332 -15.83 12.02 19.04
C LEU A 332 -16.54 10.75 18.58
N ASP A 333 -17.58 10.90 17.79
CA ASP A 333 -18.22 9.76 17.13
C ASP A 333 -17.41 9.23 15.97
N LEU A 334 -17.39 7.90 15.80
CA LEU A 334 -16.89 7.23 14.60
C LEU A 334 -18.02 7.14 13.59
N GLU A 335 -17.90 7.91 12.52
CA GLU A 335 -18.92 7.99 11.47
C GLU A 335 -18.72 6.91 10.42
N TYR A 336 -17.46 6.62 10.07
CA TYR A 336 -17.12 5.55 9.14
C TYR A 336 -16.19 4.53 9.79
N ILE A 337 -16.39 3.25 9.45
CA ILE A 337 -15.47 2.16 9.83
C ILE A 337 -15.40 1.20 8.64
N TRP A 338 -14.19 0.94 8.15
CA TRP A 338 -14.00 0.03 7.02
C TRP A 338 -12.76 -0.83 7.21
N GLY A 339 -12.67 -1.89 6.41
CA GLY A 339 -11.54 -2.80 6.42
C GLY A 339 -10.99 -3.05 5.03
N GLY A 340 -9.78 -3.58 4.98
CA GLY A 340 -9.11 -4.02 3.77
C GLY A 340 -8.03 -5.04 4.07
N ASN A 341 -7.58 -5.76 3.05
CA ASN A 341 -6.53 -6.74 3.19
C ASN A 341 -5.19 -6.17 2.73
N VAL A 342 -4.21 -6.17 3.62
CA VAL A 342 -2.81 -5.94 3.29
C VAL A 342 -2.18 -7.26 2.87
N ALA A 343 -1.40 -7.28 1.80
CA ALA A 343 -0.62 -8.43 1.40
C ALA A 343 0.76 -8.39 2.07
N ILE A 344 1.05 -9.37 2.91
CA ILE A 344 2.31 -9.48 3.64
C ILE A 344 3.10 -10.67 3.11
N THR A 345 4.39 -10.48 2.83
CA THR A 345 5.38 -11.53 2.59
C THR A 345 6.07 -11.92 3.90
N VAL A 346 6.75 -13.06 3.95
CA VAL A 346 7.48 -13.50 5.16
C VAL A 346 8.57 -12.49 5.51
N GLU A 347 9.33 -12.05 4.54
CA GLU A 347 10.43 -11.09 4.67
C GLU A 347 9.97 -9.62 4.72
N ARG A 348 8.67 -9.38 4.52
CA ARG A 348 8.05 -8.04 4.46
C ARG A 348 8.57 -7.13 3.35
N THR A 349 9.20 -7.70 2.33
CA THR A 349 9.62 -6.99 1.11
C THR A 349 8.62 -7.15 -0.02
N PRO A 350 8.53 -6.19 -0.95
CA PRO A 350 7.75 -6.35 -2.18
C PRO A 350 8.26 -7.53 -2.99
N HIS A 351 7.36 -8.39 -3.46
CA HIS A 351 7.70 -9.52 -4.31
C HIS A 351 7.32 -9.22 -5.77
N LEU A 352 8.33 -8.93 -6.55
CA LEU A 352 8.26 -8.74 -8.00
C LEU A 352 8.95 -9.91 -8.69
N GLY A 353 8.46 -10.28 -9.86
CA GLY A 353 9.08 -11.36 -10.65
C GLY A 353 8.36 -11.65 -11.96
N ARG A 354 8.89 -12.63 -12.68
CA ARG A 354 8.21 -13.29 -13.80
C ARG A 354 7.57 -14.60 -13.28
N LEU A 355 6.43 -14.95 -13.84
CA LEU A 355 5.75 -16.20 -13.45
C LEU A 355 6.55 -17.40 -13.96
N ASP A 356 6.79 -18.37 -13.09
CA ASP A 356 7.56 -19.59 -13.41
C ASP A 356 7.12 -20.23 -14.74
N GLY A 357 8.12 -20.50 -15.60
CA GLY A 357 7.91 -21.08 -16.91
C GLY A 357 7.34 -20.13 -17.96
N THR A 358 7.44 -18.81 -17.73
CA THR A 358 7.06 -17.78 -18.70
C THR A 358 8.04 -16.61 -18.67
N ASP A 359 8.25 -15.97 -19.83
CA ASP A 359 9.09 -14.78 -19.98
C ASP A 359 8.26 -13.50 -20.10
N ASN A 360 6.94 -13.65 -20.31
CA ASN A 360 6.02 -12.57 -20.65
C ASN A 360 4.85 -12.36 -19.67
N ILE A 361 4.89 -13.03 -18.50
CA ILE A 361 3.92 -12.80 -17.42
C ILE A 361 4.67 -12.27 -16.19
N TYR A 362 4.46 -11.00 -15.90
CA TYR A 362 5.06 -10.29 -14.78
C TYR A 362 4.10 -10.20 -13.61
N PHE A 363 4.63 -10.03 -12.41
CA PHE A 363 3.80 -9.80 -11.23
C PHE A 363 4.46 -8.86 -10.23
N ALA A 364 3.63 -8.16 -9.44
CA ALA A 364 4.06 -7.44 -8.25
C ALA A 364 2.99 -7.51 -7.15
N HIS A 365 3.39 -7.93 -5.94
CA HIS A 365 2.51 -8.03 -4.79
C HIS A 365 3.29 -8.03 -3.47
N GLY A 366 2.60 -8.11 -2.31
CA GLY A 366 3.25 -8.32 -1.02
C GLY A 366 4.00 -7.10 -0.49
N PHE A 367 3.48 -5.89 -0.67
CA PHE A 367 4.14 -4.63 -0.27
C PHE A 367 4.21 -4.41 1.24
N SER A 368 3.59 -5.26 2.04
CA SER A 368 3.75 -5.36 3.51
C SER A 368 3.61 -4.04 4.28
N GLY A 369 2.65 -3.19 3.88
CA GLY A 369 2.38 -1.89 4.49
C GLY A 369 3.00 -0.69 3.75
N MET A 370 4.02 -0.88 2.93
CA MET A 370 4.72 0.19 2.19
C MET A 370 4.15 0.46 0.78
N GLY A 371 2.92 -0.02 0.52
CA GLY A 371 2.34 -0.03 -0.82
C GLY A 371 2.04 1.35 -1.41
N VAL A 372 1.75 2.38 -0.62
CA VAL A 372 1.42 3.70 -1.18
C VAL A 372 2.57 4.25 -2.01
N ALA A 373 3.81 4.15 -1.51
CA ALA A 373 5.00 4.56 -2.26
C ALA A 373 5.43 3.49 -3.29
N LEU A 374 5.74 2.28 -2.83
CA LEU A 374 6.48 1.29 -3.62
C LEU A 374 5.71 0.70 -4.81
N THR A 375 4.37 0.77 -4.83
CA THR A 375 3.57 0.31 -5.98
C THR A 375 3.78 1.16 -7.23
N GLY A 376 4.05 2.45 -7.04
CA GLY A 376 4.33 3.38 -8.14
C GLY A 376 5.59 2.98 -8.92
N ILE A 377 6.68 2.75 -8.19
CA ILE A 377 7.95 2.32 -8.80
C ILE A 377 7.87 0.88 -9.31
N ALA A 378 7.15 -0.03 -8.62
CA ALA A 378 6.96 -1.40 -9.08
C ALA A 378 6.29 -1.46 -10.46
N GLY A 379 5.24 -0.68 -10.69
CA GLY A 379 4.60 -0.57 -12.01
C GLY A 379 5.54 0.01 -13.06
N LYS A 380 6.36 1.01 -12.71
CA LYS A 380 7.34 1.63 -13.60
C LYS A 380 8.44 0.64 -14.02
N VAL A 381 9.07 -0.07 -13.08
CA VAL A 381 10.16 -1.01 -13.42
C VAL A 381 9.65 -2.23 -14.19
N ILE A 382 8.38 -2.65 -13.98
CA ILE A 382 7.73 -3.66 -14.82
C ILE A 382 7.58 -3.13 -16.25
N ALA A 383 7.14 -1.88 -16.42
CA ALA A 383 7.00 -1.26 -17.74
C ALA A 383 8.36 -1.12 -18.45
N GLU A 384 9.41 -0.77 -17.72
CA GLU A 384 10.80 -0.73 -18.24
C GLU A 384 11.26 -2.13 -18.68
N ALA A 385 11.03 -3.16 -17.88
CA ALA A 385 11.40 -4.53 -18.20
C ALA A 385 10.68 -5.06 -19.46
N ILE A 386 9.39 -4.75 -19.60
CA ILE A 386 8.61 -5.07 -20.80
C ILE A 386 9.15 -4.32 -22.03
N ALA A 387 9.61 -3.08 -21.88
CA ALA A 387 10.21 -2.27 -22.93
C ALA A 387 11.68 -2.64 -23.24
N GLY A 388 12.23 -3.68 -22.60
CA GLY A 388 13.58 -4.20 -22.87
C GLY A 388 14.68 -3.74 -21.92
N THR A 389 14.35 -3.00 -20.83
CA THR A 389 15.31 -2.50 -19.83
C THR A 389 14.99 -3.11 -18.47
N ALA A 390 15.53 -4.28 -18.15
CA ALA A 390 15.14 -5.07 -16.99
C ALA A 390 16.02 -4.85 -15.74
N GLU A 391 17.15 -4.15 -15.82
CA GLU A 391 18.15 -4.07 -14.74
C GLU A 391 17.56 -3.62 -13.39
N ARG A 392 16.68 -2.63 -13.42
CA ARG A 392 16.01 -2.09 -12.21
C ARG A 392 14.96 -3.03 -11.67
N PHE A 393 14.25 -3.76 -12.54
CA PHE A 393 13.32 -4.81 -12.15
C PHE A 393 14.06 -6.00 -11.52
N ASP A 394 15.19 -6.40 -12.11
CA ASP A 394 15.96 -7.56 -11.65
C ASP A 394 16.56 -7.37 -10.25
N VAL A 395 16.81 -6.12 -9.81
CA VAL A 395 17.25 -5.84 -8.42
C VAL A 395 16.19 -6.29 -7.41
N PHE A 396 14.90 -6.06 -7.67
CA PHE A 396 13.82 -6.54 -6.80
C PHE A 396 13.75 -8.07 -6.74
N THR A 397 14.09 -8.78 -7.82
CA THR A 397 14.02 -10.25 -7.86
C THR A 397 15.09 -10.93 -7.00
N ARG A 398 16.11 -10.19 -6.55
CA ARG A 398 17.17 -10.67 -5.65
C ARG A 398 16.75 -10.70 -4.18
N LEU A 399 15.68 -9.97 -3.83
CA LEU A 399 15.13 -10.02 -2.48
C LEU A 399 14.61 -11.44 -2.18
N PRO A 400 14.86 -11.97 -0.96
CA PRO A 400 14.37 -13.31 -0.62
C PRO A 400 12.85 -13.31 -0.47
N HIS A 401 12.22 -14.40 -0.90
CA HIS A 401 10.77 -14.60 -0.75
C HIS A 401 10.45 -16.05 -0.41
N THR A 402 10.33 -16.33 0.88
CA THR A 402 9.97 -17.63 1.41
C THR A 402 8.47 -17.88 1.31
N SER A 403 8.08 -19.12 1.05
CA SER A 403 6.68 -19.52 1.12
C SER A 403 6.23 -19.68 2.57
N PHE A 404 5.01 -19.26 2.88
CA PHE A 404 4.46 -19.44 4.22
C PHE A 404 4.34 -20.92 4.56
N PHE A 405 4.80 -21.29 5.77
CA PHE A 405 4.75 -22.65 6.28
C PHE A 405 3.30 -23.15 6.46
N GLY A 406 3.08 -24.43 6.22
CA GLY A 406 1.82 -25.12 6.51
C GLY A 406 0.78 -25.08 5.39
N GLY A 407 1.10 -24.55 4.21
CA GLY A 407 0.22 -24.56 3.04
C GLY A 407 -1.16 -23.94 3.31
N LYS A 408 -2.22 -24.48 2.68
CA LYS A 408 -3.59 -23.95 2.77
C LYS A 408 -4.23 -24.13 4.15
N LEU A 409 -3.90 -25.21 4.86
CA LEU A 409 -4.58 -25.64 6.11
C LEU A 409 -3.95 -25.03 7.37
N LEU A 410 -2.62 -24.97 7.46
CA LEU A 410 -1.92 -24.57 8.69
C LEU A 410 -1.46 -23.10 8.69
N ARG A 411 -1.48 -22.42 7.54
CA ARG A 411 -1.02 -21.02 7.43
C ARG A 411 -1.70 -20.07 8.40
N THR A 412 -3.03 -20.09 8.47
CA THR A 412 -3.81 -19.21 9.35
C THR A 412 -3.64 -19.54 10.83
N PRO A 413 -3.73 -20.82 11.27
CA PRO A 413 -3.47 -21.20 12.67
C PRO A 413 -2.04 -20.87 13.13
N THR A 414 -1.02 -21.16 12.33
CA THR A 414 0.39 -20.87 12.68
C THR A 414 0.62 -19.38 12.89
N LEU A 415 0.02 -18.55 12.03
CA LEU A 415 0.11 -17.10 12.19
C LEU A 415 -0.68 -16.57 13.38
N ALA A 416 -1.85 -17.10 13.66
CA ALA A 416 -2.61 -16.73 14.84
C ALA A 416 -1.80 -17.00 16.13
N LEU A 417 -1.10 -18.11 16.21
CA LEU A 417 -0.21 -18.43 17.31
C LEU A 417 1.02 -17.52 17.38
N ALA A 418 1.69 -17.26 16.26
CA ALA A 418 2.80 -16.32 16.20
C ALA A 418 2.39 -14.91 16.66
N MET A 419 1.19 -14.47 16.32
CA MET A 419 0.68 -13.16 16.71
C MET A 419 0.26 -13.06 18.17
N LEU A 420 -0.24 -14.14 18.76
CA LEU A 420 -0.42 -14.21 20.22
C LEU A 420 0.92 -14.01 20.93
N TRP A 421 1.99 -14.61 20.43
CA TRP A 421 3.35 -14.43 20.94
C TRP A 421 3.83 -12.97 20.79
N PHE A 422 3.67 -12.35 19.61
CA PHE A 422 4.08 -10.96 19.39
C PHE A 422 3.25 -9.96 20.21
N ARG A 423 1.94 -10.19 20.39
CA ARG A 423 1.13 -9.39 21.32
C ARG A 423 1.59 -9.48 22.77
N LEU A 424 1.99 -10.66 23.23
CA LEU A 424 2.57 -10.82 24.56
C LEU A 424 3.88 -10.04 24.68
N ARG A 425 4.70 -10.00 23.62
CA ARG A 425 5.95 -9.24 23.58
C ARG A 425 5.73 -7.72 23.54
N ASP A 426 4.65 -7.23 22.93
CA ASP A 426 4.28 -5.82 23.00
C ASP A 426 3.85 -5.39 24.42
N TRP A 427 3.35 -6.32 25.23
CA TRP A 427 2.98 -6.09 26.64
C TRP A 427 4.19 -6.12 27.60
N LEU A 428 5.22 -6.89 27.29
CA LEU A 428 6.49 -6.97 28.02
C LEU A 428 7.47 -5.88 27.53
#